data_0cfe41d0b5d54ff227dcde4886d34d88
#
_entry.id   0cfe41d0b5d54ff227dcde4886d34d88
#
_cell.length_a   1.000
_cell.length_b   1.000
_cell.length_c   1.000
_cell.angle_alpha   90.00
_cell.angle_beta   90.00
_cell.angle_gamma   90.00
#
_symmetry.space_group_name_H-M   'P 1'
#
loop_
_entity.id
_entity.type
_entity.pdbx_description
1 polymer ?
#
loop_
_entity_poly.entity_id
_entity_poly.type
_entity_poly.pdbx_seq_one_letter_code
_entity_poly.pdbx_strand_id
1 'polypeptide(L)'
;MRKIIGFRTLCVSLGIWVGTLVVSAQGEFKALPWRQSTAYNSYLMRDVHRQFADRQFAIQKAFASPAGMQKYLEGCRERYKQIVGTFPEKGSLNAQVVGKVQGTGYHIEKIIFESKPGRYVTAHLYMPENTTVPVPATLELCGHGLNGKGPSSHAAMLMASNGIAVLVVDPIGQGERLQIIDREGKPLTRGATTEHTLLNAGFNLLGTSLAAQEYWDNHRALDYLLTRKDIDPEHIGVYGSSGGGTQTAYYIGLDPRVKVAAICSFFSTRERTMELQGPSDGCQHIPYEGREQLEVPDFALMMAPRPLLILSGKYDFVDLWGAQQGFAELQQCYKVLGVPEKVDMLTVETGHGLGAEKRQKLASWFKRWLKDNQSPVKKAAQDRFQLSDMLCTTKGQVNVSMPGALSIMQENVNQLDEWASKRETFLSKGKKTVQTKICLLYTSPSPRDYAAS
;
A
#
# COMPACT_ATOMS: atom_id res chain seq x y z
N MET A 1 70.03 -19.26 -44.31
CA MET A 1 68.77 -18.61 -43.96
C MET A 1 67.75 -19.52 -43.25
N ARG A 2 68.10 -20.37 -42.33
CA ARG A 2 67.15 -21.31 -41.61
C ARG A 2 67.26 -21.30 -40.08
N LYS A 3 68.00 -20.40 -39.47
CA LYS A 3 68.19 -20.34 -38.00
C LYS A 3 67.57 -19.11 -37.31
N ILE A 4 66.96 -18.14 -38.04
CA ILE A 4 66.40 -16.91 -37.45
C ILE A 4 64.87 -16.99 -37.23
N ILE A 5 64.15 -17.94 -37.91
CA ILE A 5 62.71 -18.06 -37.81
C ILE A 5 62.28 -18.79 -36.52
N GLY A 6 63.09 -19.66 -35.98
CA GLY A 6 62.77 -20.42 -34.76
C GLY A 6 62.78 -19.59 -33.47
N PHE A 7 63.59 -18.52 -33.43
CA PHE A 7 63.71 -17.74 -32.18
C PHE A 7 62.62 -16.69 -32.00
N ARG A 8 62.05 -16.15 -33.11
CA ARG A 8 60.93 -15.21 -33.04
C ARG A 8 59.62 -15.90 -32.69
N THR A 9 59.38 -17.12 -33.15
CA THR A 9 58.18 -17.87 -32.83
C THR A 9 58.15 -18.36 -31.37
N LEU A 10 59.30 -18.65 -30.82
CA LEU A 10 59.42 -19.06 -29.40
C LEU A 10 59.18 -17.88 -28.44
N CYS A 11 59.67 -16.67 -28.79
CA CYS A 11 59.42 -15.48 -27.97
C CYS A 11 57.99 -15.00 -28.02
N VAL A 12 57.26 -15.17 -29.13
CA VAL A 12 55.85 -14.81 -29.24
C VAL A 12 54.97 -15.80 -28.50
N SER A 13 55.29 -17.09 -28.54
CA SER A 13 54.55 -18.11 -27.77
C SER A 13 54.82 -18.00 -26.28
N LEU A 14 56.02 -17.67 -25.82
CA LEU A 14 56.30 -17.46 -24.39
C LEU A 14 55.62 -16.16 -23.89
N GLY A 15 55.58 -15.09 -24.73
CA GLY A 15 54.91 -13.83 -24.37
C GLY A 15 53.39 -14.00 -24.23
N ILE A 16 52.78 -14.81 -25.08
CA ILE A 16 51.33 -15.12 -24.99
C ILE A 16 51.05 -15.99 -23.77
N TRP A 17 51.89 -16.94 -23.44
CA TRP A 17 51.72 -17.80 -22.25
C TRP A 17 51.93 -17.02 -20.94
N VAL A 18 52.87 -16.09 -20.88
CA VAL A 18 53.08 -15.24 -19.69
C VAL A 18 51.89 -14.25 -19.54
N GLY A 19 51.37 -13.72 -20.67
CA GLY A 19 50.19 -12.81 -20.67
C GLY A 19 48.91 -13.53 -20.22
N THR A 20 48.69 -14.80 -20.60
CA THR A 20 47.55 -15.59 -20.18
C THR A 20 47.68 -16.06 -18.73
N LEU A 21 48.88 -16.32 -18.22
CA LEU A 21 49.10 -16.66 -16.82
C LEU A 21 48.90 -15.46 -15.86
N VAL A 22 49.17 -14.23 -16.32
CA VAL A 22 48.91 -13.04 -15.49
C VAL A 22 47.45 -12.66 -15.44
N VAL A 23 46.63 -12.95 -16.50
CA VAL A 23 45.20 -12.68 -16.52
C VAL A 23 44.41 -13.69 -15.69
N SER A 24 44.93 -14.93 -15.50
CA SER A 24 44.26 -15.93 -14.65
C SER A 24 44.64 -15.86 -13.15
N ALA A 25 45.49 -14.91 -12.77
CA ALA A 25 45.94 -14.75 -11.38
C ALA A 25 45.25 -13.60 -10.62
N GLN A 26 44.28 -12.95 -11.20
CA GLN A 26 43.36 -12.09 -10.43
C GLN A 26 42.34 -13.01 -9.77
N GLY A 27 42.73 -13.65 -8.70
CA GLY A 27 41.79 -14.28 -7.78
C GLY A 27 40.75 -13.23 -7.36
N GLU A 28 39.48 -13.58 -7.48
CA GLU A 28 38.40 -12.73 -6.97
C GLU A 28 38.75 -12.28 -5.54
N PHE A 29 38.95 -11.00 -5.33
CA PHE A 29 39.18 -10.50 -3.98
C PHE A 29 37.90 -10.71 -3.17
N LYS A 30 38.00 -11.59 -2.18
CA LYS A 30 36.87 -11.90 -1.28
C LYS A 30 37.13 -11.21 0.05
N ALA A 31 36.36 -10.22 0.37
CA ALA A 31 36.42 -9.51 1.65
C ALA A 31 36.13 -10.46 2.82
N LEU A 32 35.31 -11.49 2.60
CA LEU A 32 35.02 -12.54 3.56
C LEU A 32 35.28 -13.90 2.92
N PRO A 33 35.97 -14.85 3.60
CA PRO A 33 36.27 -16.18 3.05
C PRO A 33 35.03 -17.10 3.02
N TRP A 34 33.93 -16.70 3.63
CA TRP A 34 32.73 -17.51 3.77
C TRP A 34 31.46 -16.61 3.78
N ARG A 35 30.33 -17.15 3.31
CA ARG A 35 29.00 -16.53 3.34
C ARG A 35 28.92 -15.07 2.83
N GLN A 36 29.73 -14.70 1.86
CA GLN A 36 29.73 -13.32 1.32
C GLN A 36 28.37 -12.87 0.80
N SER A 37 27.65 -13.77 0.10
CA SER A 37 26.35 -13.49 -0.48
C SER A 37 25.26 -13.15 0.54
N THR A 38 25.41 -13.59 1.79
CA THR A 38 24.45 -13.39 2.87
C THR A 38 24.90 -12.36 3.90
N ALA A 39 26.19 -11.98 3.93
CA ALA A 39 26.76 -11.12 4.96
C ALA A 39 26.07 -9.75 5.04
N TYR A 40 25.81 -9.13 3.89
CA TYR A 40 25.13 -7.83 3.84
C TYR A 40 23.67 -7.93 4.28
N ASN A 41 22.96 -8.96 3.82
CA ASN A 41 21.59 -9.21 4.27
C ASN A 41 21.52 -9.44 5.80
N SER A 42 22.43 -10.26 6.35
CA SER A 42 22.50 -10.51 7.79
C SER A 42 22.81 -9.23 8.59
N TYR A 43 23.63 -8.34 8.04
CA TYR A 43 23.90 -7.02 8.63
C TYR A 43 22.64 -6.15 8.67
N LEU A 44 21.91 -6.06 7.55
CA LEU A 44 20.65 -5.29 7.49
C LEU A 44 19.58 -5.88 8.42
N MET A 45 19.42 -7.21 8.42
CA MET A 45 18.44 -7.88 9.27
C MET A 45 18.70 -7.68 10.76
N ARG A 46 19.97 -7.58 11.19
CA ARG A 46 20.29 -7.26 12.59
C ARG A 46 19.73 -5.88 13.01
N ASP A 47 19.76 -4.90 12.12
CA ASP A 47 19.19 -3.57 12.40
C ASP A 47 17.66 -3.61 12.43
N VAL A 48 17.06 -4.35 11.52
CA VAL A 48 15.60 -4.61 11.49
C VAL A 48 15.14 -5.23 12.80
N HIS A 49 15.79 -6.33 13.23
CA HIS A 49 15.46 -7.01 14.50
C HIS A 49 15.58 -6.09 15.72
N ARG A 50 16.62 -5.22 15.75
CA ARG A 50 16.76 -4.25 16.83
C ARG A 50 15.59 -3.26 16.88
N GLN A 51 15.21 -2.68 15.75
CA GLN A 51 14.09 -1.74 15.66
C GLN A 51 12.78 -2.37 16.12
N PHE A 52 12.53 -3.62 15.74
CA PHE A 52 11.33 -4.34 16.15
C PHE A 52 11.36 -4.83 17.60
N ALA A 53 12.55 -5.15 18.14
CA ALA A 53 12.70 -5.44 19.57
C ALA A 53 12.38 -4.21 20.44
N ASP A 54 12.85 -3.03 20.08
CA ASP A 54 12.52 -1.76 20.77
C ASP A 54 11.02 -1.47 20.73
N ARG A 55 10.38 -1.66 19.55
CA ARG A 55 8.93 -1.56 19.40
C ARG A 55 8.19 -2.57 20.27
N GLN A 56 8.65 -3.82 20.30
CA GLN A 56 8.03 -4.88 21.10
C GLN A 56 8.08 -4.56 22.59
N PHE A 57 9.18 -4.02 23.09
CA PHE A 57 9.28 -3.56 24.46
C PHE A 57 8.28 -2.42 24.78
N ALA A 58 8.12 -1.48 23.86
CA ALA A 58 7.19 -0.36 24.03
C ALA A 58 5.72 -0.82 24.10
N ILE A 59 5.28 -1.73 23.24
CA ILE A 59 3.90 -2.22 23.23
C ILE A 59 3.61 -3.09 24.46
N GLN A 60 4.55 -3.94 24.88
CA GLN A 60 4.39 -4.75 26.11
C GLN A 60 4.16 -3.86 27.35
N LYS A 61 4.88 -2.75 27.44
CA LYS A 61 4.66 -1.74 28.49
C LYS A 61 3.28 -1.09 28.38
N ALA A 62 2.80 -0.84 27.16
CA ALA A 62 1.51 -0.20 26.92
C ALA A 62 0.33 -1.10 27.34
N PHE A 63 0.45 -2.41 27.24
CA PHE A 63 -0.58 -3.36 27.67
C PHE A 63 -0.87 -3.37 29.19
N ALA A 64 -0.07 -2.71 29.99
CA ALA A 64 -0.26 -2.67 31.44
C ALA A 64 -1.54 -1.92 31.88
N SER A 65 -2.08 -1.02 31.04
CA SER A 65 -3.29 -0.25 31.36
C SER A 65 -3.98 0.32 30.13
N PRO A 66 -5.30 0.61 30.19
CA PRO A 66 -6.02 1.31 29.11
C PRO A 66 -5.37 2.66 28.73
N ALA A 67 -4.97 3.45 29.71
CA ALA A 67 -4.31 4.75 29.49
C ALA A 67 -2.94 4.59 28.80
N GLY A 68 -2.15 3.58 29.19
CA GLY A 68 -0.89 3.21 28.52
C GLY A 68 -1.12 2.84 27.06
N MET A 69 -2.14 2.03 26.79
CA MET A 69 -2.47 1.62 25.45
C MET A 69 -2.96 2.79 24.57
N GLN A 70 -3.83 3.64 25.08
CA GLN A 70 -4.26 4.86 24.38
C GLN A 70 -3.08 5.75 24.01
N LYS A 71 -2.17 6.01 24.97
CA LYS A 71 -0.95 6.80 24.73
C LYS A 71 -0.06 6.18 23.65
N TYR A 72 0.08 4.85 23.64
CA TYR A 72 0.83 4.14 22.62
C TYR A 72 0.20 4.34 21.22
N LEU A 73 -1.11 4.16 21.10
CA LEU A 73 -1.85 4.33 19.83
C LEU A 73 -1.79 5.77 19.31
N GLU A 74 -1.88 6.76 20.20
CA GLU A 74 -1.70 8.19 19.85
C GLU A 74 -0.28 8.43 19.33
N GLY A 75 0.74 7.92 20.03
CA GLY A 75 2.13 8.00 19.60
C GLY A 75 2.36 7.34 18.22
N CYS A 76 1.73 6.19 17.95
CA CYS A 76 1.79 5.55 16.63
C CYS A 76 1.16 6.45 15.55
N ARG A 77 -0.02 7.04 15.81
CA ARG A 77 -0.67 7.96 14.85
C ARG A 77 0.18 9.19 14.57
N GLU A 78 0.80 9.78 15.57
CA GLU A 78 1.67 10.95 15.38
C GLU A 78 2.91 10.61 14.55
N ARG A 79 3.61 9.52 14.85
CA ARG A 79 4.76 9.06 14.04
C ARG A 79 4.33 8.71 12.63
N TYR A 80 3.17 8.04 12.46
CA TYR A 80 2.66 7.71 11.15
C TYR A 80 2.33 8.96 10.32
N LYS A 81 1.67 9.96 10.89
CA LYS A 81 1.42 11.25 10.21
C LYS A 81 2.71 11.91 9.74
N GLN A 82 3.79 11.83 10.52
CA GLN A 82 5.08 12.41 10.14
C GLN A 82 5.69 11.73 8.91
N ILE A 83 5.62 10.39 8.81
CA ILE A 83 6.24 9.64 7.71
C ILE A 83 5.36 9.52 6.47
N VAL A 84 4.04 9.53 6.61
CA VAL A 84 3.13 9.57 5.45
C VAL A 84 3.17 10.94 4.77
N GLY A 85 3.54 11.97 5.51
CA GLY A 85 3.73 13.32 5.03
C GLY A 85 2.45 14.16 5.00
N THR A 86 2.58 15.36 4.45
CA THR A 86 1.47 16.30 4.31
C THR A 86 0.74 16.07 2.99
N PHE A 87 -0.57 16.18 3.05
CA PHE A 87 -1.43 16.12 1.86
C PHE A 87 -1.78 17.51 1.34
N PRO A 88 -2.06 17.66 0.04
CA PRO A 88 -2.47 18.94 -0.52
C PRO A 88 -3.84 19.37 0.03
N GLU A 89 -4.18 20.64 -0.16
CA GLU A 89 -5.54 21.12 0.08
C GLU A 89 -6.54 20.36 -0.80
N LYS A 90 -7.74 20.13 -0.25
CA LYS A 90 -8.81 19.44 -0.97
C LYS A 90 -9.41 20.33 -2.06
N GLY A 91 -9.08 20.05 -3.31
CA GLY A 91 -9.77 20.62 -4.46
C GLY A 91 -11.14 20.00 -4.70
N SER A 92 -11.87 20.51 -5.70
CA SER A 92 -13.10 19.89 -6.19
C SER A 92 -12.86 18.46 -6.64
N LEU A 93 -13.81 17.56 -6.35
CA LEU A 93 -13.77 16.18 -6.86
C LEU A 93 -14.13 16.10 -8.34
N ASN A 94 -14.85 17.08 -8.89
CA ASN A 94 -15.38 17.06 -10.27
C ASN A 94 -15.99 15.69 -10.63
N ALA A 95 -16.67 15.08 -9.67
CA ALA A 95 -17.15 13.70 -9.77
C ALA A 95 -18.29 13.57 -10.77
N GLN A 96 -18.23 12.55 -11.60
CA GLN A 96 -19.20 12.25 -12.66
C GLN A 96 -19.61 10.78 -12.60
N VAL A 97 -20.91 10.52 -12.72
CA VAL A 97 -21.44 9.19 -13.02
C VAL A 97 -21.51 9.08 -14.55
N VAL A 98 -20.60 8.34 -15.13
CA VAL A 98 -20.43 8.21 -16.60
C VAL A 98 -21.24 7.06 -17.21
N GLY A 99 -21.91 6.27 -16.39
CA GLY A 99 -22.77 5.17 -16.82
C GLY A 99 -23.31 4.35 -15.67
N LYS A 100 -24.30 3.50 -15.99
CA LYS A 100 -24.90 2.57 -15.03
C LYS A 100 -25.05 1.19 -15.68
N VAL A 101 -24.86 0.14 -14.90
CA VAL A 101 -25.06 -1.26 -15.31
C VAL A 101 -25.93 -1.94 -14.27
N GLN A 102 -26.92 -2.71 -14.76
CA GLN A 102 -27.86 -3.41 -13.89
C GLN A 102 -27.33 -4.77 -13.49
N GLY A 103 -27.35 -5.07 -12.19
CA GLY A 103 -27.12 -6.39 -11.62
C GLY A 103 -28.38 -6.95 -10.96
N THR A 104 -28.28 -8.12 -10.36
CA THR A 104 -29.39 -8.80 -9.70
C THR A 104 -29.53 -8.33 -8.25
N GLY A 105 -30.48 -7.41 -7.99
CA GLY A 105 -30.75 -6.80 -6.68
C GLY A 105 -29.79 -5.66 -6.31
N TYR A 106 -29.04 -5.16 -7.28
CA TYR A 106 -28.20 -3.97 -7.17
C TYR A 106 -27.98 -3.35 -8.55
N HIS A 107 -27.50 -2.12 -8.59
CA HIS A 107 -26.94 -1.54 -9.82
C HIS A 107 -25.51 -1.04 -9.56
N ILE A 108 -24.75 -0.86 -10.64
CA ILE A 108 -23.36 -0.38 -10.59
C ILE A 108 -23.31 0.97 -11.29
N GLU A 109 -22.87 1.99 -10.58
CA GLU A 109 -22.54 3.28 -11.18
C GLU A 109 -21.06 3.34 -11.53
N LYS A 110 -20.74 3.71 -12.77
CA LYS A 110 -19.37 3.95 -13.24
C LYS A 110 -19.01 5.39 -12.95
N ILE A 111 -17.94 5.61 -12.20
CA ILE A 111 -17.61 6.91 -11.62
C ILE A 111 -16.19 7.31 -12.02
N ILE A 112 -16.03 8.59 -12.34
CA ILE A 112 -14.74 9.25 -12.48
C ILE A 112 -14.76 10.46 -11.55
N PHE A 113 -13.69 10.65 -10.78
CA PHE A 113 -13.47 11.86 -9.98
C PHE A 113 -12.00 12.27 -9.96
N GLU A 114 -11.70 13.49 -9.55
CA GLU A 114 -10.34 13.98 -9.37
C GLU A 114 -9.92 13.91 -7.91
N SER A 115 -8.83 13.19 -7.61
CA SER A 115 -8.22 13.20 -6.27
C SER A 115 -7.31 14.41 -6.07
N LYS A 116 -6.70 14.89 -7.14
CA LYS A 116 -5.97 16.15 -7.31
C LYS A 116 -6.31 16.72 -8.68
N PRO A 117 -6.09 18.01 -8.94
CA PRO A 117 -6.28 18.55 -10.30
C PRO A 117 -5.51 17.75 -11.34
N GLY A 118 -6.22 17.21 -12.33
CA GLY A 118 -5.67 16.36 -13.39
C GLY A 118 -5.35 14.91 -13.01
N ARG A 119 -5.48 14.53 -11.72
CA ARG A 119 -5.34 13.13 -11.28
C ARG A 119 -6.72 12.49 -11.18
N TYR A 120 -7.11 11.78 -12.22
CA TYR A 120 -8.39 11.10 -12.29
C TYR A 120 -8.36 9.73 -11.61
N VAL A 121 -9.46 9.40 -10.94
CA VAL A 121 -9.71 8.11 -10.29
C VAL A 121 -10.98 7.52 -10.88
N THR A 122 -10.92 6.27 -11.30
CA THR A 122 -12.06 5.49 -11.78
C THR A 122 -12.54 4.54 -10.71
N ALA A 123 -13.85 4.39 -10.58
CA ALA A 123 -14.46 3.54 -9.58
C ALA A 123 -15.79 2.95 -10.04
N HIS A 124 -16.21 1.85 -9.40
CA HIS A 124 -17.54 1.26 -9.51
C HIS A 124 -18.26 1.34 -8.18
N LEU A 125 -19.39 2.01 -8.13
CA LEU A 125 -20.25 2.03 -6.96
C LEU A 125 -21.41 1.03 -7.11
N TYR A 126 -21.33 -0.05 -6.36
CA TYR A 126 -22.39 -1.05 -6.25
C TYR A 126 -23.42 -0.55 -5.25
N MET A 127 -24.61 -0.21 -5.73
CA MET A 127 -25.70 0.30 -4.92
C MET A 127 -26.79 -0.75 -4.75
N PRO A 128 -27.20 -1.06 -3.50
CA PRO A 128 -28.36 -1.91 -3.25
C PRO A 128 -29.65 -1.34 -3.88
N GLU A 129 -30.51 -2.20 -4.38
CA GLU A 129 -31.84 -1.81 -4.85
C GLU A 129 -32.88 -1.77 -3.74
N ASN A 130 -34.01 -1.11 -4.03
CA ASN A 130 -35.17 -1.05 -3.16
C ASN A 130 -34.88 -0.49 -1.76
N THR A 131 -33.97 0.48 -1.66
CA THR A 131 -33.66 1.19 -0.41
C THR A 131 -34.47 2.47 -0.32
N THR A 132 -35.12 2.69 0.82
CA THR A 132 -35.94 3.90 1.11
C THR A 132 -35.22 4.89 2.02
N VAL A 133 -34.05 4.53 2.52
CA VAL A 133 -33.21 5.29 3.45
C VAL A 133 -31.77 5.27 2.99
N PRO A 134 -30.91 6.22 3.42
CA PRO A 134 -29.49 6.14 3.17
C PRO A 134 -28.91 4.79 3.67
N VAL A 135 -28.02 4.19 2.88
CA VAL A 135 -27.43 2.89 3.18
C VAL A 135 -26.01 3.04 3.69
N PRO A 136 -25.54 2.12 4.58
CA PRO A 136 -24.13 2.01 4.89
C PRO A 136 -23.30 1.78 3.65
N ALA A 137 -22.06 2.26 3.64
CA ALA A 137 -21.15 2.06 2.52
C ALA A 137 -19.77 1.59 2.94
N THR A 138 -19.06 0.96 1.99
CA THR A 138 -17.67 0.55 2.17
C THR A 138 -16.83 0.96 0.98
N LEU A 139 -15.54 1.22 1.23
CA LEU A 139 -14.52 1.19 0.18
C LEU A 139 -13.99 -0.24 0.06
N GLU A 140 -13.93 -0.76 -1.16
CA GLU A 140 -13.13 -1.93 -1.51
C GLU A 140 -11.86 -1.44 -2.18
N LEU A 141 -10.71 -1.70 -1.55
CA LEU A 141 -9.39 -1.38 -2.05
C LEU A 141 -8.83 -2.59 -2.81
N CYS A 142 -8.49 -2.39 -4.08
CA CYS A 142 -8.12 -3.48 -4.97
C CYS A 142 -6.74 -4.06 -4.64
N GLY A 143 -6.62 -5.38 -4.71
CA GLY A 143 -5.33 -6.07 -4.69
C GLY A 143 -4.55 -5.89 -5.99
N HIS A 144 -3.29 -6.35 -6.01
CA HIS A 144 -2.41 -6.19 -7.16
C HIS A 144 -2.87 -7.02 -8.37
N GLY A 145 -3.67 -6.41 -9.20
CA GLY A 145 -4.09 -6.96 -10.48
C GLY A 145 -4.11 -5.87 -11.55
N LEU A 146 -3.59 -6.14 -12.75
CA LEU A 146 -3.64 -5.15 -13.84
C LEU A 146 -5.06 -4.66 -14.13
N ASN A 147 -6.06 -5.49 -13.86
CA ASN A 147 -7.46 -5.14 -14.12
C ASN A 147 -8.09 -4.21 -13.06
N GLY A 148 -7.38 -3.90 -11.95
CA GLY A 148 -7.90 -3.04 -10.88
C GLY A 148 -9.27 -3.49 -10.38
N LYS A 149 -10.29 -2.59 -10.44
CA LYS A 149 -11.68 -2.89 -10.11
C LYS A 149 -12.31 -3.97 -11.00
N GLY A 150 -11.70 -4.24 -12.17
CA GLY A 150 -12.13 -5.27 -13.10
C GLY A 150 -13.57 -5.13 -13.59
N PRO A 151 -14.09 -6.16 -14.28
CA PRO A 151 -15.50 -6.16 -14.70
C PRO A 151 -16.46 -6.47 -13.54
N SER A 152 -15.99 -7.09 -12.44
CA SER A 152 -16.86 -7.42 -11.31
C SER A 152 -16.09 -7.74 -10.03
N SER A 153 -16.63 -7.31 -8.89
CA SER A 153 -16.20 -7.73 -7.57
C SER A 153 -17.26 -8.61 -6.90
N HIS A 154 -16.92 -9.89 -6.65
CA HIS A 154 -17.80 -10.81 -5.94
C HIS A 154 -18.06 -10.39 -4.48
N ALA A 155 -17.13 -9.66 -3.85
CA ALA A 155 -17.32 -9.13 -2.52
C ALA A 155 -18.32 -7.96 -2.55
N ALA A 156 -18.16 -7.04 -3.49
CA ALA A 156 -19.09 -5.93 -3.67
C ALA A 156 -20.53 -6.40 -3.99
N MET A 157 -20.67 -7.38 -4.89
CA MET A 157 -21.98 -8.00 -5.18
C MET A 157 -22.63 -8.59 -3.93
N LEU A 158 -21.84 -9.31 -3.11
CA LEU A 158 -22.35 -9.92 -1.87
C LEU A 158 -22.76 -8.85 -0.87
N MET A 159 -21.97 -7.80 -0.70
CA MET A 159 -22.26 -6.70 0.21
C MET A 159 -23.50 -5.92 -0.24
N ALA A 160 -23.61 -5.56 -1.52
CA ALA A 160 -24.74 -4.85 -2.09
C ALA A 160 -26.04 -5.66 -1.95
N SER A 161 -26.03 -6.98 -2.22
CA SER A 161 -27.17 -7.89 -2.01
C SER A 161 -27.58 -8.00 -0.53
N ASN A 162 -26.72 -7.55 0.40
CA ASN A 162 -26.99 -7.47 1.83
C ASN A 162 -27.25 -6.03 2.32
N GLY A 163 -27.48 -5.10 1.40
CA GLY A 163 -27.88 -3.73 1.70
C GLY A 163 -26.76 -2.84 2.20
N ILE A 164 -25.52 -3.06 1.74
CA ILE A 164 -24.33 -2.24 2.01
C ILE A 164 -23.74 -1.83 0.66
N ALA A 165 -23.69 -0.54 0.37
CA ALA A 165 -23.07 -0.03 -0.85
C ALA A 165 -21.55 -0.26 -0.84
N VAL A 166 -20.94 -0.45 -2.02
CA VAL A 166 -19.49 -0.66 -2.13
C VAL A 166 -18.90 0.17 -3.25
N LEU A 167 -18.00 1.05 -2.93
CA LEU A 167 -17.17 1.77 -3.91
C LEU A 167 -15.86 1.00 -4.11
N VAL A 168 -15.72 0.37 -5.27
CA VAL A 168 -14.50 -0.33 -5.70
C VAL A 168 -13.65 0.65 -6.50
N VAL A 169 -12.45 0.93 -6.02
CA VAL A 169 -11.59 2.00 -6.56
C VAL A 169 -10.39 1.41 -7.31
N ASP A 170 -10.07 1.92 -8.50
CA ASP A 170 -8.82 1.60 -9.17
C ASP A 170 -7.65 2.28 -8.45
N PRO A 171 -6.64 1.53 -7.97
CA PRO A 171 -5.41 2.13 -7.46
C PRO A 171 -4.59 2.79 -8.57
N ILE A 172 -3.62 3.63 -8.22
CA ILE A 172 -2.60 4.11 -9.15
C ILE A 172 -1.89 2.89 -9.77
N GLY A 173 -1.71 2.89 -11.09
CA GLY A 173 -1.03 1.80 -11.80
C GLY A 173 -1.86 0.53 -12.01
N GLN A 174 -3.18 0.59 -11.84
CA GLN A 174 -4.09 -0.54 -12.06
C GLN A 174 -5.40 -0.10 -12.74
N GLY A 175 -6.07 -1.05 -13.38
CA GLY A 175 -7.34 -0.82 -14.06
C GLY A 175 -7.23 0.21 -15.17
N GLU A 176 -8.07 1.25 -15.08
CA GLU A 176 -8.03 2.36 -16.03
C GLU A 176 -7.02 3.46 -15.65
N ARG A 177 -6.13 3.19 -14.69
CA ARG A 177 -5.15 4.14 -14.14
C ARG A 177 -3.70 3.68 -14.29
N LEU A 178 -3.40 2.88 -15.32
CA LEU A 178 -2.02 2.50 -15.67
C LEU A 178 -1.19 3.75 -15.97
N GLN A 179 0.04 3.78 -15.54
CA GLN A 179 0.96 4.92 -15.68
C GLN A 179 2.06 4.67 -16.70
N ILE A 180 2.50 3.42 -16.82
CA ILE A 180 3.58 3.01 -17.73
C ILE A 180 2.94 2.23 -18.89
N ILE A 181 2.44 2.99 -19.85
CA ILE A 181 1.68 2.50 -21.00
C ILE A 181 2.30 2.95 -22.33
N ASP A 182 1.98 2.21 -23.39
CA ASP A 182 2.28 2.64 -24.78
C ASP A 182 1.25 3.68 -25.27
N ARG A 183 1.38 4.08 -26.54
CA ARG A 183 0.47 5.07 -27.17
C ARG A 183 -0.96 4.56 -27.32
N GLU A 184 -1.16 3.26 -27.35
CA GLU A 184 -2.45 2.57 -27.43
C GLU A 184 -3.08 2.33 -26.05
N GLY A 185 -2.39 2.69 -24.93
CA GLY A 185 -2.84 2.51 -23.56
C GLY A 185 -2.57 1.12 -22.99
N LYS A 186 -1.73 0.30 -23.64
CA LYS A 186 -1.37 -1.03 -23.15
C LYS A 186 -0.23 -0.96 -22.14
N PRO A 187 -0.23 -1.80 -21.10
CA PRO A 187 0.83 -1.81 -20.10
C PRO A 187 2.17 -2.21 -20.71
N LEU A 188 3.22 -1.47 -20.37
CA LEU A 188 4.61 -1.78 -20.67
C LEU A 188 5.29 -2.57 -19.54
N THR A 189 4.63 -2.71 -18.40
CA THR A 189 5.07 -3.51 -17.28
C THR A 189 4.43 -4.88 -17.29
N ARG A 190 5.11 -5.90 -16.75
CA ARG A 190 4.59 -7.27 -16.66
C ARG A 190 3.46 -7.44 -15.63
N GLY A 191 3.21 -6.45 -14.77
CA GLY A 191 2.21 -6.52 -13.72
C GLY A 191 2.17 -5.28 -12.83
N ALA A 192 1.10 -5.13 -12.06
CA ALA A 192 0.88 -4.00 -11.17
C ALA A 192 2.01 -3.81 -10.14
N THR A 193 2.52 -4.90 -9.54
CA THR A 193 3.63 -4.84 -8.56
C THR A 193 4.91 -4.26 -9.15
N THR A 194 5.22 -4.60 -10.41
CA THR A 194 6.37 -4.01 -11.12
C THR A 194 6.16 -2.53 -11.35
N GLU A 195 4.97 -2.13 -11.78
CA GLU A 195 4.64 -0.72 -11.99
C GLU A 195 4.71 0.06 -10.68
N HIS A 196 4.13 -0.45 -9.60
CA HIS A 196 4.19 0.14 -8.27
C HIS A 196 5.62 0.34 -7.77
N THR A 197 6.50 -0.64 -7.99
CA THR A 197 7.91 -0.54 -7.58
C THR A 197 8.64 0.58 -8.35
N LEU A 198 8.41 0.67 -9.66
CA LEU A 198 9.00 1.73 -10.50
C LEU A 198 8.47 3.12 -10.12
N LEU A 199 7.17 3.26 -9.91
CA LEU A 199 6.56 4.53 -9.50
C LEU A 199 7.04 4.96 -8.11
N ASN A 200 7.14 4.01 -7.17
CA ASN A 200 7.60 4.31 -5.82
C ASN A 200 9.04 4.80 -5.77
N ALA A 201 9.91 4.32 -6.66
CA ALA A 201 11.27 4.84 -6.77
C ALA A 201 11.28 6.36 -7.07
N GLY A 202 10.41 6.82 -7.98
CA GLY A 202 10.23 8.25 -8.26
C GLY A 202 9.70 9.03 -7.05
N PHE A 203 8.71 8.51 -6.36
CA PHE A 203 8.17 9.13 -5.15
C PHE A 203 9.18 9.20 -4.01
N ASN A 204 10.01 8.17 -3.82
CA ASN A 204 11.05 8.17 -2.78
C ASN A 204 12.10 9.28 -3.02
N LEU A 205 12.42 9.60 -4.28
CA LEU A 205 13.28 10.73 -4.63
C LEU A 205 12.66 12.08 -4.26
N LEU A 206 11.33 12.14 -4.18
CA LEU A 206 10.56 13.32 -3.76
C LEU A 206 10.23 13.31 -2.25
N GLY A 207 10.81 12.39 -1.47
CA GLY A 207 10.57 12.29 -0.02
C GLY A 207 9.16 11.84 0.37
N THR A 208 8.45 11.17 -0.53
CA THR A 208 7.13 10.58 -0.29
C THR A 208 7.11 9.10 -0.73
N SER A 209 5.95 8.48 -0.85
CA SER A 209 5.80 7.10 -1.31
C SER A 209 4.53 6.91 -2.11
N LEU A 210 4.48 5.83 -2.91
CA LEU A 210 3.25 5.42 -3.59
C LEU A 210 2.14 5.11 -2.57
N ALA A 211 2.47 4.46 -1.45
CA ALA A 211 1.51 4.20 -0.37
C ALA A 211 0.85 5.49 0.16
N ALA A 212 1.61 6.59 0.31
CA ALA A 212 1.06 7.88 0.71
C ALA A 212 0.14 8.48 -0.37
N GLN A 213 0.45 8.27 -1.66
CA GLN A 213 -0.41 8.73 -2.75
C GLN A 213 -1.70 7.90 -2.84
N GLU A 214 -1.64 6.60 -2.63
CA GLU A 214 -2.82 5.73 -2.55
C GLU A 214 -3.68 6.06 -1.32
N TYR A 215 -3.04 6.36 -0.18
CA TYR A 215 -3.75 6.87 1.00
C TYR A 215 -4.59 8.11 0.63
N TRP A 216 -3.98 9.07 -0.07
CA TRP A 216 -4.68 10.28 -0.51
C TRP A 216 -5.85 9.98 -1.45
N ASP A 217 -5.65 9.13 -2.46
CA ASP A 217 -6.71 8.77 -3.40
C ASP A 217 -7.88 8.07 -2.69
N ASN A 218 -7.59 7.18 -1.73
CA ASN A 218 -8.60 6.51 -0.90
C ASN A 218 -9.36 7.51 0.00
N HIS A 219 -8.66 8.51 0.54
CA HIS A 219 -9.27 9.58 1.33
C HIS A 219 -10.23 10.41 0.48
N ARG A 220 -9.88 10.72 -0.77
CA ARG A 220 -10.74 11.42 -1.73
C ARG A 220 -11.90 10.54 -2.22
N ALA A 221 -11.70 9.24 -2.36
CA ALA A 221 -12.78 8.30 -2.66
C ALA A 221 -13.84 8.27 -1.53
N LEU A 222 -13.38 8.33 -0.28
CA LEU A 222 -14.29 8.46 0.87
C LEU A 222 -14.98 9.84 0.88
N ASP A 223 -14.27 10.93 0.54
CA ASP A 223 -14.92 12.23 0.36
C ASP A 223 -16.06 12.16 -0.68
N TYR A 224 -15.85 11.44 -1.80
CA TYR A 224 -16.91 11.23 -2.80
C TYR A 224 -18.14 10.53 -2.21
N LEU A 225 -17.95 9.41 -1.48
CA LEU A 225 -19.07 8.72 -0.83
C LEU A 225 -19.87 9.65 0.08
N LEU A 226 -19.19 10.52 0.82
CA LEU A 226 -19.82 11.45 1.76
C LEU A 226 -20.53 12.64 1.08
N THR A 227 -20.37 12.86 -0.22
CA THR A 227 -21.19 13.82 -0.97
C THR A 227 -22.57 13.27 -1.34
N ARG A 228 -22.76 11.97 -1.22
CA ARG A 228 -23.98 11.29 -1.65
C ARG A 228 -25.05 11.31 -0.56
N LYS A 229 -26.28 11.66 -0.95
CA LYS A 229 -27.44 11.70 -0.05
C LYS A 229 -28.03 10.31 0.26
N ASP A 230 -27.73 9.33 -0.59
CA ASP A 230 -28.18 7.93 -0.48
C ASP A 230 -27.21 7.05 0.31
N ILE A 231 -26.11 7.63 0.82
CA ILE A 231 -25.12 6.98 1.70
C ILE A 231 -25.24 7.53 3.11
N ASP A 232 -25.21 6.63 4.10
CA ASP A 232 -25.16 6.99 5.51
C ASP A 232 -23.72 7.31 5.93
N PRO A 233 -23.39 8.57 6.24
CA PRO A 233 -22.03 8.99 6.56
C PRO A 233 -21.51 8.43 7.90
N GLU A 234 -22.41 8.01 8.80
CA GLU A 234 -22.02 7.47 10.10
C GLU A 234 -21.73 5.96 10.04
N HIS A 235 -22.03 5.30 8.92
CA HIS A 235 -21.86 3.85 8.76
C HIS A 235 -20.96 3.52 7.57
N ILE A 236 -19.69 3.95 7.65
CA ILE A 236 -18.67 3.74 6.61
C ILE A 236 -17.67 2.67 7.03
N GLY A 237 -17.37 1.76 6.10
CA GLY A 237 -16.35 0.73 6.27
C GLY A 237 -15.29 0.73 5.18
N VAL A 238 -14.19 -0.01 5.43
CA VAL A 238 -13.11 -0.18 4.45
C VAL A 238 -12.60 -1.61 4.51
N TYR A 239 -12.36 -2.21 3.36
CA TYR A 239 -11.71 -3.52 3.28
C TYR A 239 -10.88 -3.66 2.01
N GLY A 240 -9.96 -4.61 2.04
CA GLY A 240 -9.17 -4.95 0.86
C GLY A 240 -8.41 -6.26 1.04
N SER A 241 -7.95 -6.81 -0.07
CA SER A 241 -7.21 -8.07 -0.09
C SER A 241 -5.87 -7.89 -0.79
N SER A 242 -4.81 -8.53 -0.29
CA SER A 242 -3.46 -8.45 -0.87
C SER A 242 -2.96 -6.99 -0.87
N GLY A 243 -2.59 -6.41 -2.00
CA GLY A 243 -2.27 -4.98 -2.12
C GLY A 243 -3.38 -4.06 -1.57
N GLY A 244 -4.66 -4.44 -1.74
CA GLY A 244 -5.78 -3.75 -1.11
C GLY A 244 -5.82 -3.91 0.40
N GLY A 245 -5.34 -5.05 0.93
CA GLY A 245 -5.13 -5.25 2.37
C GLY A 245 -4.05 -4.33 2.92
N THR A 246 -2.98 -4.10 2.17
CA THR A 246 -1.94 -3.10 2.47
C THR A 246 -2.54 -1.70 2.56
N GLN A 247 -3.24 -1.28 1.50
CA GLN A 247 -3.90 0.02 1.46
C GLN A 247 -4.87 0.18 2.64
N THR A 248 -5.65 -0.87 2.96
CA THR A 248 -6.55 -0.86 4.12
C THR A 248 -5.78 -0.64 5.42
N ALA A 249 -4.73 -1.41 5.68
CA ALA A 249 -3.92 -1.28 6.89
C ALA A 249 -3.36 0.15 7.06
N TYR A 250 -2.80 0.72 6.01
CA TYR A 250 -2.25 2.07 6.03
C TYR A 250 -3.34 3.15 6.16
N TYR A 251 -4.55 2.91 5.66
CA TYR A 251 -5.59 3.93 5.61
C TYR A 251 -6.39 4.07 6.92
N ILE A 252 -6.80 2.94 7.52
CA ILE A 252 -7.81 2.91 8.58
C ILE A 252 -7.38 3.58 9.89
N GLY A 253 -6.08 3.66 10.15
CA GLY A 253 -5.54 4.17 11.42
C GLY A 253 -5.67 5.67 11.58
N LEU A 254 -5.65 6.44 10.49
CA LEU A 254 -5.67 7.91 10.50
C LEU A 254 -7.01 8.53 10.12
N ASP A 255 -7.91 7.79 9.46
CA ASP A 255 -9.20 8.34 9.07
C ASP A 255 -10.32 7.96 10.07
N PRO A 256 -10.81 8.90 10.89
CA PRO A 256 -11.82 8.61 11.91
C PRO A 256 -13.22 8.34 11.35
N ARG A 257 -13.45 8.64 10.06
CA ARG A 257 -14.72 8.37 9.38
C ARG A 257 -14.94 6.88 9.15
N VAL A 258 -13.86 6.09 9.08
CA VAL A 258 -13.94 4.63 8.96
C VAL A 258 -14.41 4.02 10.27
N LYS A 259 -15.57 3.39 10.29
CA LYS A 259 -16.17 2.78 11.50
C LYS A 259 -15.85 1.30 11.64
N VAL A 260 -15.71 0.58 10.53
CA VAL A 260 -15.43 -0.88 10.48
C VAL A 260 -14.39 -1.16 9.41
N ALA A 261 -13.48 -2.10 9.69
CA ALA A 261 -12.50 -2.49 8.68
C ALA A 261 -12.26 -4.00 8.62
N ALA A 262 -11.72 -4.46 7.46
CA ALA A 262 -11.21 -5.81 7.31
C ALA A 262 -9.97 -5.84 6.42
N ILE A 263 -8.92 -6.54 6.90
CA ILE A 263 -7.65 -6.73 6.18
C ILE A 263 -7.56 -8.20 5.77
N CYS A 264 -7.47 -8.47 4.47
CA CYS A 264 -7.39 -9.83 3.94
C CYS A 264 -6.05 -10.08 3.25
N SER A 265 -5.44 -11.25 3.51
CA SER A 265 -4.25 -11.76 2.80
C SER A 265 -3.11 -10.73 2.65
N PHE A 266 -2.82 -10.01 3.72
CA PHE A 266 -1.71 -9.07 3.85
C PHE A 266 -1.14 -9.05 5.27
N PHE A 267 -2.00 -9.14 6.28
CA PHE A 267 -1.62 -8.95 7.68
C PHE A 267 -0.65 -10.04 8.14
N SER A 268 0.56 -9.63 8.42
CA SER A 268 1.64 -10.42 9.04
C SER A 268 2.65 -9.42 9.63
N THR A 269 3.53 -9.86 10.52
CA THR A 269 4.59 -8.97 11.00
C THR A 269 5.56 -8.63 9.87
N ARG A 270 6.05 -7.39 9.85
CA ARG A 270 7.06 -6.95 8.88
C ARG A 270 8.35 -7.71 9.03
N GLU A 271 8.73 -7.98 10.28
CA GLU A 271 9.93 -8.77 10.60
C GLU A 271 9.90 -10.12 9.89
N ARG A 272 8.80 -10.88 10.02
CA ARG A 272 8.63 -12.17 9.34
C ARG A 272 8.60 -12.03 7.82
N THR A 273 7.95 -11.02 7.32
CA THR A 273 7.93 -10.75 5.87
C THR A 273 9.34 -10.47 5.34
N MET A 274 10.12 -9.66 6.04
CA MET A 274 11.50 -9.34 5.65
C MET A 274 12.43 -10.57 5.73
N GLU A 275 12.26 -11.43 6.74
CA GLU A 275 13.04 -12.67 6.87
C GLU A 275 12.75 -13.67 5.74
N LEU A 276 11.49 -13.83 5.36
CA LEU A 276 11.07 -14.91 4.46
C LEU A 276 11.05 -14.49 2.99
N GLN A 277 10.69 -13.24 2.71
CA GLN A 277 10.44 -12.75 1.35
C GLN A 277 11.34 -11.58 0.95
N GLY A 278 11.96 -10.92 1.94
CA GLY A 278 12.67 -9.66 1.72
C GLY A 278 11.72 -8.48 1.54
N PRO A 279 12.19 -7.38 0.90
CA PRO A 279 11.37 -6.20 0.66
C PRO A 279 10.15 -6.53 -0.20
N SER A 280 8.99 -6.04 0.22
CA SER A 280 7.73 -6.15 -0.53
C SER A 280 7.66 -5.14 -1.69
N ASP A 281 6.53 -5.10 -2.40
CA ASP A 281 6.29 -4.18 -3.51
C ASP A 281 6.33 -2.71 -3.08
N GLY A 282 6.58 -1.80 -4.02
CA GLY A 282 6.78 -0.38 -3.74
C GLY A 282 5.63 0.32 -3.00
N CYS A 283 4.38 -0.11 -3.20
CA CYS A 283 3.22 0.40 -2.46
C CYS A 283 3.09 -0.14 -1.02
N GLN A 284 3.91 -1.12 -0.64
CA GLN A 284 3.83 -1.78 0.66
C GLN A 284 4.90 -1.27 1.64
N HIS A 285 5.51 -0.14 1.34
CA HIS A 285 6.51 0.51 2.18
C HIS A 285 6.21 1.99 2.31
N ILE A 286 6.23 2.47 3.55
CA ILE A 286 6.31 3.89 3.84
C ILE A 286 7.72 4.18 4.34
N PRO A 287 8.44 5.14 3.75
CA PRO A 287 9.79 5.48 4.18
C PRO A 287 9.85 5.72 5.69
N TYR A 288 10.87 5.16 6.33
CA TYR A 288 11.15 5.31 7.76
C TYR A 288 10.20 4.56 8.73
N GLU A 289 9.27 3.71 8.28
CA GLU A 289 8.36 2.99 9.19
C GLU A 289 9.10 2.25 10.31
N GLY A 290 10.18 1.51 10.01
CA GLY A 290 10.98 0.80 11.01
C GLY A 290 11.72 1.74 11.97
N ARG A 291 12.32 2.82 11.46
CA ARG A 291 12.99 3.85 12.28
C ARG A 291 12.03 4.49 13.27
N GLU A 292 10.81 4.72 12.85
CA GLU A 292 9.75 5.27 13.70
C GLU A 292 9.05 4.19 14.54
N GLN A 293 9.61 2.98 14.59
CA GLN A 293 9.08 1.85 15.37
C GLN A 293 7.61 1.57 15.06
N LEU A 294 7.24 1.62 13.78
CA LEU A 294 5.93 1.23 13.27
C LEU A 294 6.04 -0.12 12.55
N GLU A 295 5.28 -1.06 13.00
CA GLU A 295 5.19 -2.42 12.49
C GLU A 295 3.81 -2.64 11.85
N VAL A 296 3.62 -3.63 10.99
CA VAL A 296 2.32 -3.88 10.35
C VAL A 296 1.17 -3.98 11.36
N PRO A 297 1.31 -4.68 12.50
CA PRO A 297 0.30 -4.64 13.54
C PRO A 297 -0.06 -3.23 14.04
N ASP A 298 0.87 -2.27 14.09
CA ASP A 298 0.58 -0.91 14.57
C ASP A 298 -0.40 -0.16 13.66
N PHE A 299 -0.29 -0.35 12.35
CA PHE A 299 -1.25 0.25 11.40
C PHE A 299 -2.67 -0.29 11.64
N ALA A 300 -2.79 -1.57 11.97
CA ALA A 300 -4.06 -2.20 12.34
C ALA A 300 -4.51 -1.79 13.76
N LEU A 301 -3.60 -1.73 14.73
CA LEU A 301 -3.84 -1.29 16.12
C LEU A 301 -4.40 0.13 16.18
N MET A 302 -3.93 1.04 15.32
CA MET A 302 -4.46 2.41 15.25
C MET A 302 -5.96 2.47 14.92
N MET A 303 -6.57 1.38 14.43
CA MET A 303 -8.02 1.27 14.25
C MET A 303 -8.78 1.16 15.59
N ALA A 304 -8.14 0.62 16.64
CA ALA A 304 -8.78 0.41 17.94
C ALA A 304 -9.31 1.73 18.56
N PRO A 305 -10.47 1.70 19.22
CA PRO A 305 -11.31 0.53 19.57
C PRO A 305 -12.43 0.21 18.55
N ARG A 306 -12.29 0.65 17.28
CA ARG A 306 -13.26 0.40 16.21
C ARG A 306 -13.14 -1.05 15.69
N PRO A 307 -14.24 -1.68 15.22
CA PRO A 307 -14.25 -3.08 14.78
C PRO A 307 -13.27 -3.37 13.64
N LEU A 308 -12.44 -4.40 13.82
CA LEU A 308 -11.44 -4.85 12.86
C LEU A 308 -11.46 -6.37 12.67
N LEU A 309 -11.49 -6.82 11.42
CA LEU A 309 -11.43 -8.22 11.04
C LEU A 309 -10.13 -8.52 10.27
N ILE A 310 -9.45 -9.59 10.65
CA ILE A 310 -8.31 -10.14 9.90
C ILE A 310 -8.75 -11.42 9.18
N LEU A 311 -8.44 -11.53 7.89
CA LEU A 311 -8.77 -12.69 7.05
C LEU A 311 -7.50 -13.27 6.45
N SER A 312 -7.12 -14.47 6.87
CA SER A 312 -5.89 -15.16 6.46
C SER A 312 -6.16 -16.48 5.74
N GLY A 313 -5.20 -16.90 4.92
CA GLY A 313 -5.17 -18.24 4.34
C GLY A 313 -4.10 -19.08 5.01
N LYS A 314 -4.40 -20.36 5.29
CA LYS A 314 -3.42 -21.28 5.89
C LYS A 314 -2.26 -21.58 4.94
N TYR A 315 -2.53 -21.57 3.64
CA TYR A 315 -1.56 -21.87 2.57
C TYR A 315 -1.24 -20.62 1.73
N ASP A 316 -1.41 -19.44 2.33
CA ASP A 316 -1.04 -18.16 1.73
C ASP A 316 0.48 -17.97 1.78
N PHE A 317 1.05 -17.24 0.82
CA PHE A 317 2.45 -16.81 0.92
C PHE A 317 2.66 -15.71 1.97
N VAL A 318 1.58 -15.03 2.40
CA VAL A 318 1.60 -14.16 3.57
C VAL A 318 1.73 -15.04 4.82
N ASP A 319 2.82 -14.89 5.56
CA ASP A 319 3.18 -15.78 6.66
C ASP A 319 2.11 -15.83 7.75
N LEU A 320 1.51 -17.00 7.94
CA LEU A 320 0.43 -17.19 8.91
C LEU A 320 0.93 -17.04 10.35
N TRP A 321 2.16 -17.45 10.63
CA TRP A 321 2.69 -17.35 11.98
C TRP A 321 2.87 -15.88 12.40
N GLY A 322 3.44 -15.05 11.52
CA GLY A 322 3.51 -13.60 11.74
C GLY A 322 2.13 -12.94 11.83
N ALA A 323 1.15 -13.45 11.06
CA ALA A 323 -0.24 -13.00 11.17
C ALA A 323 -0.84 -13.32 12.56
N GLN A 324 -0.61 -14.52 13.08
CA GLN A 324 -1.05 -14.94 14.40
C GLN A 324 -0.37 -14.15 15.53
N GLN A 325 0.93 -13.86 15.40
CA GLN A 325 1.64 -13.01 16.36
C GLN A 325 1.07 -11.60 16.38
N GLY A 326 0.92 -10.95 15.24
CA GLY A 326 0.32 -9.62 15.15
C GLY A 326 -1.13 -9.61 15.65
N PHE A 327 -1.89 -10.67 15.38
CA PHE A 327 -3.26 -10.78 15.88
C PHE A 327 -3.34 -10.95 17.41
N ALA A 328 -2.39 -11.64 18.02
CA ALA A 328 -2.31 -11.72 19.48
C ALA A 328 -2.12 -10.32 20.12
N GLU A 329 -1.35 -9.44 19.49
CA GLU A 329 -1.22 -8.04 19.93
C GLU A 329 -2.54 -7.27 19.78
N LEU A 330 -3.26 -7.45 18.66
CA LEU A 330 -4.59 -6.87 18.46
C LEU A 330 -5.57 -7.35 19.56
N GLN A 331 -5.63 -8.66 19.80
CA GLN A 331 -6.49 -9.22 20.86
C GLN A 331 -6.18 -8.62 22.24
N GLN A 332 -4.90 -8.52 22.59
CA GLN A 332 -4.48 -7.96 23.87
C GLN A 332 -4.84 -6.46 23.95
N CYS A 333 -4.64 -5.70 22.90
CA CYS A 333 -5.03 -4.28 22.82
C CYS A 333 -6.54 -4.11 23.05
N TYR A 334 -7.37 -4.82 22.29
CA TYR A 334 -8.83 -4.72 22.41
C TYR A 334 -9.34 -5.20 23.76
N LYS A 335 -8.69 -6.21 24.36
CA LYS A 335 -8.98 -6.67 25.72
C LYS A 335 -8.65 -5.59 26.76
N VAL A 336 -7.48 -4.97 26.66
CA VAL A 336 -7.05 -3.87 27.55
C VAL A 336 -8.00 -2.67 27.42
N LEU A 337 -8.48 -2.38 26.22
CA LEU A 337 -9.45 -1.30 25.96
C LEU A 337 -10.90 -1.65 26.34
N GLY A 338 -11.17 -2.88 26.81
CA GLY A 338 -12.49 -3.33 27.27
C GLY A 338 -13.49 -3.67 26.16
N VAL A 339 -13.03 -3.94 24.94
CA VAL A 339 -13.86 -4.22 23.77
C VAL A 339 -13.38 -5.44 22.95
N PRO A 340 -13.10 -6.59 23.59
CA PRO A 340 -12.49 -7.74 22.92
C PRO A 340 -13.32 -8.30 21.75
N GLU A 341 -14.63 -8.11 21.76
CA GLU A 341 -15.56 -8.55 20.71
C GLU A 341 -15.43 -7.76 19.39
N LYS A 342 -14.70 -6.63 19.40
CA LYS A 342 -14.49 -5.76 18.24
C LYS A 342 -13.28 -6.14 17.40
N VAL A 343 -12.57 -7.19 17.74
CA VAL A 343 -11.49 -7.73 16.90
C VAL A 343 -11.70 -9.23 16.70
N ASP A 344 -11.50 -9.69 15.46
CA ASP A 344 -11.64 -11.11 15.12
C ASP A 344 -10.68 -11.50 13.99
N MET A 345 -10.34 -12.79 13.91
CA MET A 345 -9.53 -13.35 12.84
C MET A 345 -10.16 -14.66 12.34
N LEU A 346 -10.32 -14.77 11.04
CA LEU A 346 -10.65 -16.03 10.38
C LEU A 346 -9.45 -16.51 9.55
N THR A 347 -8.98 -17.73 9.86
CA THR A 347 -8.01 -18.45 9.02
C THR A 347 -8.73 -19.58 8.29
N VAL A 348 -8.63 -19.57 6.95
CA VAL A 348 -9.26 -20.58 6.09
C VAL A 348 -8.18 -21.49 5.48
N GLU A 349 -8.48 -22.77 5.30
CA GLU A 349 -7.57 -23.73 4.64
C GLU A 349 -7.49 -23.50 3.12
N THR A 350 -7.15 -22.28 2.74
CA THR A 350 -7.01 -21.85 1.32
C THR A 350 -5.71 -21.08 1.14
N GLY A 351 -5.36 -20.83 -0.13
CA GLY A 351 -4.27 -19.93 -0.49
C GLY A 351 -4.65 -18.45 -0.41
N HIS A 352 -3.95 -17.64 -1.21
CA HIS A 352 -4.05 -16.19 -1.27
C HIS A 352 -5.40 -15.68 -1.77
N GLY A 353 -5.85 -14.55 -1.22
CA GLY A 353 -6.98 -13.78 -1.71
C GLY A 353 -8.28 -13.95 -0.93
N LEU A 354 -9.32 -13.23 -1.38
CA LEU A 354 -10.63 -13.12 -0.73
C LEU A 354 -11.60 -14.19 -1.31
N GLY A 355 -11.38 -15.47 -0.95
CA GLY A 355 -12.20 -16.61 -1.34
C GLY A 355 -13.62 -16.58 -0.76
N ALA A 356 -14.46 -17.54 -1.15
CA ALA A 356 -15.89 -17.54 -0.81
C ALA A 356 -16.17 -17.50 0.70
N GLU A 357 -15.48 -18.31 1.51
CA GLU A 357 -15.65 -18.35 2.96
C GLU A 357 -15.22 -17.04 3.64
N LYS A 358 -14.08 -16.46 3.19
CA LYS A 358 -13.62 -15.16 3.66
C LYS A 358 -14.63 -14.05 3.30
N ARG A 359 -15.24 -14.09 2.09
CA ARG A 359 -16.30 -13.13 1.69
C ARG A 359 -17.56 -13.25 2.58
N GLN A 360 -17.96 -14.45 2.93
CA GLN A 360 -19.10 -14.68 3.82
C GLN A 360 -18.85 -14.09 5.22
N LYS A 361 -17.66 -14.33 5.77
CA LYS A 361 -17.23 -13.75 7.06
C LYS A 361 -17.16 -12.23 6.99
N LEU A 362 -16.59 -11.69 5.90
CA LEU A 362 -16.53 -10.26 5.63
C LEU A 362 -17.93 -9.63 5.66
N ALA A 363 -18.86 -10.15 4.87
CA ALA A 363 -20.23 -9.62 4.81
C ALA A 363 -20.97 -9.73 6.15
N SER A 364 -20.79 -10.84 6.87
CA SER A 364 -21.34 -11.01 8.23
C SER A 364 -20.78 -9.95 9.20
N TRP A 365 -19.47 -9.68 9.15
CA TRP A 365 -18.80 -8.70 9.99
C TRP A 365 -19.33 -7.28 9.75
N PHE A 366 -19.41 -6.87 8.48
CA PHE A 366 -19.92 -5.54 8.12
C PHE A 366 -21.42 -5.39 8.38
N LYS A 367 -22.22 -6.42 8.18
CA LYS A 367 -23.64 -6.41 8.60
C LYS A 367 -23.80 -6.20 10.11
N ARG A 368 -23.00 -6.91 10.90
CA ARG A 368 -23.04 -6.76 12.37
C ARG A 368 -22.74 -5.33 12.80
N TRP A 369 -21.68 -4.74 12.27
CA TRP A 369 -21.14 -3.49 12.80
C TRP A 369 -21.61 -2.22 12.09
N LEU A 370 -22.10 -2.32 10.84
CA LEU A 370 -22.66 -1.17 10.12
C LEU A 370 -24.20 -1.15 10.11
N LYS A 371 -24.86 -2.29 10.39
CA LYS A 371 -26.33 -2.39 10.32
C LYS A 371 -26.94 -2.92 11.61
N ASP A 372 -26.13 -3.22 12.62
CA ASP A 372 -26.58 -3.95 13.83
C ASP A 372 -27.41 -5.20 13.49
N ASN A 373 -26.97 -5.94 12.47
CA ASN A 373 -27.70 -7.05 11.90
C ASN A 373 -26.86 -8.32 11.86
N GLN A 374 -27.24 -9.33 12.64
CA GLN A 374 -26.59 -10.63 12.74
C GLN A 374 -27.33 -11.74 11.98
N SER A 375 -28.35 -11.41 11.17
CA SER A 375 -29.03 -12.42 10.35
C SER A 375 -28.07 -13.07 9.34
N PRO A 376 -28.32 -14.28 8.86
CA PRO A 376 -27.50 -14.93 7.86
C PRO A 376 -27.25 -14.04 6.63
N VAL A 377 -26.04 -14.14 6.07
CA VAL A 377 -25.68 -13.41 4.86
C VAL A 377 -26.46 -13.99 3.68
N LYS A 378 -27.23 -13.16 2.97
CA LYS A 378 -27.94 -13.56 1.75
C LYS A 378 -26.92 -13.84 0.65
N LYS A 379 -27.10 -14.93 -0.10
CA LYS A 379 -26.28 -15.23 -1.27
C LYS A 379 -26.50 -14.17 -2.36
N ALA A 380 -25.43 -13.72 -2.99
CA ALA A 380 -25.52 -12.88 -4.18
C ALA A 380 -25.67 -13.73 -5.45
N ALA A 381 -26.31 -13.18 -6.44
CA ALA A 381 -26.23 -13.72 -7.80
C ALA A 381 -24.76 -13.63 -8.31
N GLN A 382 -24.41 -14.54 -9.21
CA GLN A 382 -23.11 -14.60 -9.84
C GLN A 382 -23.16 -13.86 -11.20
N ASP A 383 -23.48 -12.55 -11.15
CA ASP A 383 -23.55 -11.74 -12.37
C ASP A 383 -22.17 -11.67 -13.03
N ARG A 384 -22.17 -11.68 -14.35
CA ARG A 384 -20.95 -11.57 -15.17
C ARG A 384 -21.13 -10.42 -16.15
N PHE A 385 -20.21 -9.48 -16.12
CA PHE A 385 -20.20 -8.30 -16.99
C PHE A 385 -19.02 -8.40 -17.97
N GLN A 386 -19.21 -7.87 -19.16
CA GLN A 386 -18.11 -7.71 -20.11
C GLN A 386 -17.25 -6.52 -19.68
N LEU A 387 -15.93 -6.63 -19.84
CA LEU A 387 -15.03 -5.54 -19.47
C LEU A 387 -15.37 -4.24 -20.21
N SER A 388 -15.74 -4.30 -21.49
CA SER A 388 -16.16 -3.14 -22.29
C SER A 388 -17.31 -2.35 -21.67
N ASP A 389 -18.28 -3.05 -21.07
CA ASP A 389 -19.47 -2.42 -20.49
C ASP A 389 -19.14 -1.74 -19.15
N MET A 390 -18.06 -2.17 -18.52
CA MET A 390 -17.64 -1.72 -17.20
C MET A 390 -16.59 -0.60 -17.23
N LEU A 391 -16.02 -0.29 -18.39
CA LEU A 391 -15.08 0.83 -18.50
C LEU A 391 -15.74 2.17 -18.16
N CYS A 392 -15.07 2.95 -17.35
CA CYS A 392 -15.45 4.33 -17.02
C CYS A 392 -15.03 5.31 -18.12
N THR A 393 -13.93 5.01 -18.80
CA THR A 393 -13.35 5.86 -19.85
C THR A 393 -13.54 5.26 -21.24
N THR A 394 -13.53 6.11 -22.26
CA THR A 394 -13.81 5.70 -23.65
C THR A 394 -12.71 4.80 -24.25
N LYS A 395 -11.47 4.92 -23.75
CA LYS A 395 -10.30 4.16 -24.25
C LYS A 395 -9.70 3.23 -23.19
N GLY A 396 -10.39 3.02 -22.06
CA GLY A 396 -9.94 2.13 -20.98
C GLY A 396 -8.78 2.66 -20.15
N GLN A 397 -8.32 3.92 -20.38
CA GLN A 397 -7.25 4.54 -19.60
C GLN A 397 -7.50 6.05 -19.42
N VAL A 398 -7.39 6.55 -18.18
CA VAL A 398 -7.59 7.97 -17.86
C VAL A 398 -6.57 8.85 -18.59
N ASN A 399 -5.30 8.46 -18.63
CA ASN A 399 -4.22 9.24 -19.25
C ASN A 399 -4.35 9.36 -20.79
N VAL A 400 -5.22 8.56 -21.40
CA VAL A 400 -5.47 8.59 -22.85
C VAL A 400 -6.85 9.17 -23.18
N SER A 401 -7.78 9.12 -22.22
CA SER A 401 -9.19 9.47 -22.43
C SER A 401 -9.58 10.84 -21.86
N MET A 402 -8.94 11.27 -20.77
CA MET A 402 -9.39 12.46 -20.03
C MET A 402 -8.59 13.70 -20.42
N PRO A 403 -9.25 14.80 -20.80
CA PRO A 403 -8.56 16.07 -21.08
C PRO A 403 -7.83 16.57 -19.82
N GLY A 404 -6.57 16.98 -19.98
CA GLY A 404 -5.77 17.51 -18.88
C GLY A 404 -5.33 16.45 -17.85
N ALA A 405 -5.47 15.15 -18.16
CA ALA A 405 -4.95 14.10 -17.30
C ALA A 405 -3.44 14.22 -17.13
N LEU A 406 -2.98 14.14 -15.89
CA LEU A 406 -1.56 14.10 -15.54
C LEU A 406 -1.18 12.68 -15.14
N SER A 407 -0.15 12.16 -15.77
CA SER A 407 0.49 10.94 -15.27
C SER A 407 1.26 11.24 -13.99
N ILE A 408 1.50 10.22 -13.17
CA ILE A 408 2.36 10.33 -11.98
C ILE A 408 3.76 10.87 -12.35
N MET A 409 4.30 10.48 -13.49
CA MET A 409 5.59 11.00 -13.97
C MET A 409 5.52 12.52 -14.20
N GLN A 410 4.45 13.01 -14.82
CA GLN A 410 4.27 14.45 -15.04
C GLN A 410 4.05 15.22 -13.73
N GLU A 411 3.27 14.67 -12.80
CA GLU A 411 3.12 15.25 -11.46
C GLU A 411 4.46 15.36 -10.72
N ASN A 412 5.29 14.33 -10.81
CA ASN A 412 6.62 14.30 -10.18
C ASN A 412 7.54 15.36 -10.81
N VAL A 413 7.52 15.53 -12.14
CA VAL A 413 8.28 16.58 -12.83
C VAL A 413 7.81 17.97 -12.39
N ASN A 414 6.51 18.22 -12.39
CA ASN A 414 5.93 19.49 -11.95
C ASN A 414 6.34 19.83 -10.50
N GLN A 415 6.39 18.82 -9.62
CA GLN A 415 6.84 18.99 -8.22
C GLN A 415 8.35 19.34 -8.15
N LEU A 416 9.18 18.72 -8.99
CA LEU A 416 10.61 19.04 -9.06
C LEU A 416 10.84 20.48 -9.53
N ASP A 417 10.08 20.96 -10.52
CA ASP A 417 10.17 22.33 -11.03
C ASP A 417 9.74 23.34 -9.95
N GLU A 418 8.66 23.04 -9.22
CA GLU A 418 8.25 23.86 -8.08
C GLU A 418 9.33 23.93 -7.00
N TRP A 419 9.97 22.82 -6.67
CA TRP A 419 11.06 22.79 -5.70
C TRP A 419 12.32 23.47 -6.21
N ALA A 420 12.63 23.41 -7.50
CA ALA A 420 13.72 24.15 -8.10
C ALA A 420 13.52 25.66 -7.91
N SER A 421 12.34 26.17 -8.21
CA SER A 421 11.98 27.58 -8.01
C SER A 421 12.04 28.00 -6.54
N LYS A 422 11.53 27.18 -5.62
CA LYS A 422 11.64 27.43 -4.18
C LYS A 422 13.09 27.43 -3.69
N ARG A 423 13.91 26.52 -4.21
CA ARG A 423 15.35 26.45 -3.89
C ARG A 423 16.09 27.72 -4.37
N GLU A 424 15.86 28.16 -5.60
CA GLU A 424 16.44 29.40 -6.12
C GLU A 424 16.05 30.60 -5.26
N THR A 425 14.75 30.73 -4.93
CA THR A 425 14.26 31.77 -4.03
C THR A 425 14.92 31.69 -2.64
N PHE A 426 15.17 30.49 -2.12
CA PHE A 426 15.87 30.31 -0.84
C PHE A 426 17.36 30.70 -0.95
N LEU A 427 18.04 30.27 -2.01
CA LEU A 427 19.46 30.59 -2.25
C LEU A 427 19.70 32.10 -2.44
N SER A 428 18.73 32.81 -3.03
CA SER A 428 18.80 34.26 -3.20
C SER A 428 18.81 35.07 -1.88
N LYS A 429 18.37 34.44 -0.76
CA LYS A 429 18.38 35.06 0.57
C LYS A 429 19.79 35.26 1.17
N GLY A 430 20.81 34.81 0.46
CA GLY A 430 22.20 35.02 0.80
C GLY A 430 22.88 33.93 1.61
N LYS A 431 24.19 33.91 1.55
CA LYS A 431 25.08 32.85 2.05
C LYS A 431 24.86 32.54 3.55
N LYS A 432 24.67 33.55 4.40
CA LYS A 432 24.49 33.36 5.85
C LYS A 432 23.21 32.58 6.17
N THR A 433 22.08 32.91 5.51
CA THR A 433 20.81 32.21 5.69
C THR A 433 20.89 30.76 5.24
N VAL A 434 21.54 30.51 4.11
CA VAL A 434 21.76 29.18 3.54
C VAL A 434 22.62 28.34 4.48
N GLN A 435 23.75 28.90 4.96
CA GLN A 435 24.64 28.21 5.90
C GLN A 435 23.94 27.86 7.20
N THR A 436 23.17 28.79 7.80
CA THR A 436 22.41 28.52 9.02
C THR A 436 21.46 27.35 8.84
N LYS A 437 20.72 27.28 7.69
CA LYS A 437 19.81 26.17 7.42
C LYS A 437 20.54 24.84 7.23
N ILE A 438 21.67 24.83 6.53
CA ILE A 438 22.51 23.64 6.35
C ILE A 438 23.06 23.15 7.69
N CYS A 439 23.60 24.07 8.50
CA CYS A 439 24.08 23.73 9.85
C CYS A 439 22.99 23.10 10.72
N LEU A 440 21.76 23.66 10.71
CA LEU A 440 20.62 23.08 11.45
C LEU A 440 20.28 21.67 10.98
N LEU A 441 20.35 21.39 9.68
CA LEU A 441 20.14 20.06 9.14
C LEU A 441 21.26 19.08 9.50
N TYR A 442 22.49 19.58 9.60
CA TYR A 442 23.68 18.77 9.92
C TYR A 442 23.84 18.51 11.43
N THR A 443 23.37 19.42 12.27
CA THR A 443 23.40 19.29 13.74
C THR A 443 22.14 18.65 14.33
N SER A 444 21.15 18.39 13.49
CA SER A 444 20.04 17.51 13.87
C SER A 444 20.59 16.10 14.12
N PRO A 445 20.28 15.43 15.25
CA PRO A 445 20.86 14.13 15.57
C PRO A 445 20.65 13.17 14.38
N SER A 446 21.76 12.77 13.80
CA SER A 446 21.75 11.77 12.71
C SER A 446 21.62 10.39 13.35
N PRO A 447 21.09 9.39 12.64
CA PRO A 447 21.13 8.00 13.12
C PRO A 447 22.54 7.51 13.47
N ARG A 448 23.59 8.18 13.00
CA ARG A 448 24.99 7.89 13.37
C ARG A 448 25.33 8.33 14.81
N ASP A 449 24.65 9.34 15.33
CA ASP A 449 24.93 9.88 16.67
C ASP A 449 24.34 8.99 17.76
N TYR A 450 23.35 8.17 17.46
CA TYR A 450 22.81 7.13 18.34
C TYR A 450 23.61 5.80 18.32
N ALA A 451 24.49 5.61 17.36
CA ALA A 451 25.32 4.41 17.27
C ALA A 451 26.64 4.53 18.06
N ALA A 452 26.96 5.71 18.62
CA ALA A 452 28.16 6.00 19.39
C ALA A 452 27.90 6.18 20.89
N SER A 453 26.64 6.11 21.35
CA SER A 453 26.21 6.06 22.74
C SER A 453 25.63 4.69 23.09
#